data_9bc8282bdb314a6ee0c044142e08da63
#
_entry.id   9bc8282bdb314a6ee0c044142e08da63
#
_cell.length_a   1.000
_cell.length_b   1.000
_cell.length_c   1.000
_cell.angle_alpha   90.00
_cell.angle_beta   90.00
_cell.angle_gamma   90.00
#
_symmetry.space_group_name_H-M   'P 1'
#
loop_
_entity.id
_entity.type
_entity.pdbx_description
1 polymer ?
#
loop_
_entity_poly.entity_id
_entity_poly.type
_entity_poly.pdbx_seq_one_letter_code
_entity_poly.pdbx_strand_id
1 'polypeptide(L)'
;MDPKERYFWDLNGYLVVKGVMSKPEIDSANAIVDRYSDRIKVGGSTAKDSTAYAGTGRPMLPGILEFPEPDCLPFRNMLAHPAVVSRLRVTCHAGFRLDHGPMFIVSVKRTAGHTMHGNGEPHRPHVAYAHQH
;
A
#
# COMPACT_ATOMS: atom_id res chain seq x y z
N MET A 1 -1.07 -10.94 -15.85
CA MET A 1 -0.28 -9.85 -16.45
C MET A 1 -0.09 -10.19 -17.91
N ASP A 2 -0.51 -9.33 -18.82
CA ASP A 2 -0.31 -9.49 -20.24
C ASP A 2 1.12 -9.08 -20.68
N PRO A 3 1.55 -9.39 -21.93
CA PRO A 3 2.90 -9.06 -22.38
C PRO A 3 3.24 -7.56 -22.40
N LYS A 4 2.25 -6.69 -22.65
CA LYS A 4 2.46 -5.22 -22.64
C LYS A 4 2.63 -4.71 -21.23
N GLU A 5 1.81 -5.18 -20.29
CA GLU A 5 1.95 -4.87 -18.87
C GLU A 5 3.32 -5.33 -18.35
N ARG A 6 3.77 -6.52 -18.76
CA ARG A 6 5.08 -7.04 -18.37
C ARG A 6 6.23 -6.18 -18.91
N TYR A 7 6.19 -5.87 -20.19
CA TYR A 7 7.20 -4.99 -20.80
C TYR A 7 7.27 -3.63 -20.11
N PHE A 8 6.09 -3.05 -19.82
CA PHE A 8 6.01 -1.77 -19.13
C PHE A 8 6.59 -1.86 -17.70
N TRP A 9 6.28 -2.93 -16.99
CA TRP A 9 6.84 -3.19 -15.65
C TRP A 9 8.36 -3.32 -15.68
N ASP A 10 8.88 -4.14 -16.58
CA ASP A 10 10.33 -4.38 -16.72
C ASP A 10 11.08 -3.08 -17.05
N LEU A 11 10.48 -2.20 -17.84
CA LEU A 11 11.09 -0.94 -18.25
C LEU A 11 11.01 0.14 -17.16
N ASN A 12 9.90 0.24 -16.44
CA ASN A 12 9.59 1.38 -15.56
C ASN A 12 9.64 1.06 -14.08
N GLY A 13 9.60 -0.20 -13.68
CA GLY A 13 9.58 -0.64 -12.28
C GLY A 13 8.25 -0.41 -11.55
N TYR A 14 7.20 0.00 -12.25
CA TYR A 14 5.85 0.14 -11.70
C TYR A 14 4.78 -0.20 -12.73
N LEU A 15 3.58 -0.50 -12.25
CA LEU A 15 2.41 -0.75 -13.08
C LEU A 15 1.18 -0.11 -12.42
N VAL A 16 0.40 0.63 -13.21
CA VAL A 16 -0.87 1.21 -12.76
C VAL A 16 -2.03 0.40 -13.36
N VAL A 17 -2.75 -0.31 -12.51
CA VAL A 17 -3.92 -1.09 -12.91
C VAL A 17 -5.18 -0.33 -12.54
N LYS A 18 -5.89 0.18 -13.53
CA LYS A 18 -7.11 0.96 -13.33
C LYS A 18 -8.33 0.04 -13.23
N GLY A 19 -9.36 0.51 -12.50
CA GLY A 19 -10.66 -0.16 -12.44
C GLY A 19 -10.64 -1.53 -11.76
N VAL A 20 -9.70 -1.77 -10.86
CA VAL A 20 -9.60 -3.03 -10.11
C VAL A 20 -10.79 -3.22 -9.18
N MET A 21 -11.20 -2.16 -8.52
CA MET A 21 -12.35 -2.18 -7.62
C MET A 21 -13.55 -1.50 -8.27
N SER A 22 -14.72 -2.06 -8.06
CA SER A 22 -15.98 -1.46 -8.47
C SER A 22 -16.34 -0.27 -7.56
N LYS A 23 -17.20 0.62 -8.05
CA LYS A 23 -17.67 1.75 -7.24
C LYS A 23 -18.32 1.33 -5.91
N PRO A 24 -19.21 0.31 -5.85
CA PRO A 24 -19.75 -0.16 -4.57
C PRO A 24 -18.69 -0.65 -3.57
N GLU A 25 -17.64 -1.34 -4.04
CA GLU A 25 -16.54 -1.78 -3.17
C GLU A 25 -15.78 -0.59 -2.59
N ILE A 26 -15.50 0.43 -3.42
CA ILE A 26 -14.85 1.66 -2.97
C ILE A 26 -15.74 2.42 -1.98
N ASP A 27 -17.03 2.58 -2.28
CA ASP A 27 -17.97 3.29 -1.41
C ASP A 27 -18.09 2.58 -0.04
N SER A 28 -18.14 1.25 -0.04
CA SER A 28 -18.17 0.45 1.20
C SER A 28 -16.89 0.65 2.02
N ALA A 29 -15.73 0.58 1.39
CA ALA A 29 -14.46 0.79 2.08
C ALA A 29 -14.35 2.21 2.66
N ASN A 30 -14.75 3.24 1.90
CA ASN A 30 -14.76 4.62 2.38
C ASN A 30 -15.69 4.83 3.58
N ALA A 31 -16.91 4.30 3.52
CA ALA A 31 -17.87 4.40 4.63
C ALA A 31 -17.33 3.76 5.93
N ILE A 32 -16.55 2.70 5.80
CA ILE A 32 -15.88 2.08 6.96
C ILE A 32 -14.77 2.99 7.49
N VAL A 33 -13.92 3.53 6.62
CA VAL A 33 -12.86 4.47 7.04
C VAL A 33 -13.45 5.67 7.77
N ASP A 34 -14.55 6.23 7.25
CA ASP A 34 -15.25 7.35 7.88
C ASP A 34 -15.79 6.98 9.27
N ARG A 35 -16.33 5.77 9.42
CA ARG A 35 -16.84 5.24 10.72
C ARG A 35 -15.75 5.11 11.77
N TYR A 36 -14.53 4.78 11.37
CA TYR A 36 -13.37 4.63 12.25
C TYR A 36 -12.45 5.85 12.28
N SER A 37 -12.91 6.99 11.79
CA SER A 37 -12.11 8.21 11.68
C SER A 37 -11.60 8.74 13.05
N ASP A 38 -12.34 8.47 14.13
CA ASP A 38 -11.93 8.78 15.51
C ASP A 38 -10.69 8.01 15.98
N ARG A 39 -10.38 6.88 15.34
CA ARG A 39 -9.19 6.07 15.61
C ARG A 39 -7.96 6.51 14.84
N ILE A 40 -8.08 7.49 13.96
CA ILE A 40 -6.95 8.04 13.23
C ILE A 40 -6.04 8.78 14.20
N LYS A 41 -4.81 8.33 14.32
CA LYS A 41 -3.82 8.92 15.21
C LYS A 41 -2.65 9.45 14.42
N VAL A 42 -2.16 10.61 14.83
CA VAL A 42 -0.88 11.11 14.33
C VAL A 42 0.19 10.21 14.94
N GLY A 43 0.77 9.37 14.13
CA GLY A 43 1.79 8.42 14.54
C GLY A 43 3.12 8.65 13.84
N GLY A 44 4.15 8.16 14.48
CA GLY A 44 5.41 7.73 13.95
C GLY A 44 6.26 8.72 13.19
N SER A 45 7.10 8.15 12.41
CA SER A 45 8.19 8.72 11.66
C SER A 45 7.82 10.00 10.92
N THR A 46 8.32 11.07 11.41
CA THR A 46 8.43 12.30 10.64
C THR A 46 9.47 12.06 9.55
N ALA A 47 9.12 12.36 8.31
CA ALA A 47 10.11 12.39 7.25
C ALA A 47 11.22 13.37 7.70
N LYS A 48 12.44 12.88 7.80
CA LYS A 48 13.61 13.69 8.14
C LYS A 48 14.15 14.46 6.93
N ASP A 49 13.40 14.46 5.85
CA ASP A 49 13.82 15.08 4.61
C ASP A 49 13.53 16.59 4.61
N SER A 50 14.18 17.25 3.70
CA SER A 50 14.22 18.70 3.50
C SER A 50 12.91 19.32 3.01
N THR A 51 11.76 18.70 3.24
CA THR A 51 10.49 19.31 2.84
C THR A 51 10.05 20.37 3.86
N ALA A 52 9.36 21.39 3.39
CA ALA A 52 8.79 22.44 4.24
C ALA A 52 7.82 21.93 5.33
N TYR A 53 7.48 20.67 5.28
CA TYR A 53 6.56 19.98 6.19
C TYR A 53 7.25 18.87 6.99
N ALA A 54 8.58 18.81 6.95
CA ALA A 54 9.35 17.90 7.78
C ALA A 54 8.98 18.11 9.25
N GLY A 55 8.76 17.02 9.98
CA GLY A 55 8.33 17.08 11.37
C GLY A 55 6.82 17.11 11.61
N THR A 56 5.98 17.31 10.58
CA THR A 56 4.54 17.06 10.72
C THR A 56 4.27 15.56 10.74
N GLY A 57 3.62 15.08 11.78
CA GLY A 57 3.25 13.69 11.85
C GLY A 57 2.28 13.27 10.71
N ARG A 58 2.24 11.99 10.40
CA ARG A 58 1.27 11.45 9.46
C ARG A 58 0.13 10.78 10.21
N PRO A 59 -1.11 11.26 10.05
CA PRO A 59 -2.26 10.56 10.59
C PRO A 59 -2.40 9.18 9.94
N MET A 60 -2.58 8.14 10.76
CA MET A 60 -2.67 6.75 10.31
C MET A 60 -3.83 6.04 10.98
N LEU A 61 -4.46 5.14 10.23
CA LEU A 61 -5.46 4.21 10.73
C LEU A 61 -4.93 2.78 10.50
N PRO A 62 -4.24 2.20 11.49
CA PRO A 62 -3.75 0.83 11.39
C PRO A 62 -4.84 -0.19 11.73
N GLY A 63 -4.53 -1.47 11.54
CA GLY A 63 -5.38 -2.58 12.00
C GLY A 63 -6.66 -2.78 11.20
N ILE A 64 -6.69 -2.33 9.95
CA ILE A 64 -7.92 -2.40 9.13
C ILE A 64 -8.37 -3.84 8.82
N LEU A 65 -7.49 -4.82 8.93
CA LEU A 65 -7.82 -6.24 8.77
C LEU A 65 -8.41 -6.87 10.04
N GLU A 66 -8.19 -6.22 11.18
CA GLU A 66 -8.67 -6.65 12.50
C GLU A 66 -9.96 -5.92 12.93
N PHE A 67 -10.53 -5.09 12.09
CA PHE A 67 -11.84 -4.52 12.38
C PHE A 67 -12.89 -5.61 12.59
N PRO A 68 -13.87 -5.41 13.47
CA PRO A 68 -14.97 -6.34 13.64
C PRO A 68 -15.68 -6.63 12.31
N GLU A 69 -16.12 -7.86 12.12
CA GLU A 69 -16.98 -8.16 10.96
C GLU A 69 -18.33 -7.42 11.07
N PRO A 70 -18.86 -6.92 9.95
CA PRO A 70 -18.38 -7.10 8.56
C PRO A 70 -17.34 -6.09 8.09
N ASP A 71 -16.88 -5.15 8.91
CA ASP A 71 -16.10 -3.98 8.52
C ASP A 71 -14.69 -4.34 8.00
N CYS A 72 -14.10 -5.46 8.44
CA CYS A 72 -12.82 -5.93 7.91
C CYS A 72 -12.90 -6.54 6.50
N LEU A 73 -14.08 -7.00 6.08
CA LEU A 73 -14.23 -7.81 4.88
C LEU A 73 -13.79 -7.11 3.58
N PRO A 74 -14.16 -5.84 3.31
CA PRO A 74 -13.69 -5.15 2.12
C PRO A 74 -12.16 -5.11 2.03
N PHE A 75 -11.47 -4.89 3.13
CA PHE A 75 -10.01 -4.81 3.18
C PHE A 75 -9.34 -6.19 3.04
N ARG A 76 -9.91 -7.22 3.64
CA ARG A 76 -9.45 -8.61 3.46
C ARG A 76 -9.61 -9.08 2.02
N ASN A 77 -10.71 -8.70 1.36
CA ASN A 77 -10.94 -9.01 -0.05
C ASN A 77 -9.90 -8.34 -0.97
N MET A 78 -9.44 -7.14 -0.64
CA MET A 78 -8.38 -6.46 -1.40
C MET A 78 -7.06 -7.25 -1.40
N LEU A 79 -6.71 -7.92 -0.30
CA LEU A 79 -5.45 -8.69 -0.19
C LEU A 79 -5.36 -9.82 -1.21
N ALA A 80 -6.48 -10.46 -1.51
CA ALA A 80 -6.55 -11.59 -2.41
C ALA A 80 -7.23 -11.25 -3.74
N HIS A 81 -7.35 -9.97 -4.08
CA HIS A 81 -8.04 -9.55 -5.29
C HIS A 81 -7.41 -10.18 -6.54
N PRO A 82 -8.18 -10.92 -7.39
CA PRO A 82 -7.61 -11.69 -8.49
C PRO A 82 -6.75 -10.88 -9.46
N ALA A 83 -7.17 -9.64 -9.76
CA ALA A 83 -6.42 -8.75 -10.64
C ALA A 83 -5.05 -8.36 -10.05
N VAL A 84 -4.94 -8.21 -8.73
CA VAL A 84 -3.67 -7.92 -8.04
C VAL A 84 -2.82 -9.18 -7.94
N VAL A 85 -3.40 -10.27 -7.43
CA VAL A 85 -2.71 -11.55 -7.24
C VAL A 85 -2.12 -12.09 -8.56
N SER A 86 -2.84 -11.97 -9.68
CA SER A 86 -2.34 -12.39 -10.99
C SER A 86 -1.07 -11.66 -11.43
N ARG A 87 -0.89 -10.42 -11.00
CA ARG A 87 0.30 -9.62 -11.29
C ARG A 87 1.42 -9.90 -10.31
N LEU A 88 1.10 -10.02 -9.02
CA LEU A 88 2.09 -10.39 -7.99
C LEU A 88 2.75 -11.75 -8.28
N ARG A 89 2.02 -12.71 -8.82
CA ARG A 89 2.59 -14.01 -9.24
C ARG A 89 3.67 -13.88 -10.31
N VAL A 90 3.61 -12.83 -11.13
CA VAL A 90 4.62 -12.56 -12.17
C VAL A 90 5.77 -11.74 -11.61
N THR A 91 5.48 -10.71 -10.80
CA THR A 91 6.50 -9.77 -10.29
C THR A 91 7.26 -10.30 -9.08
N CYS A 92 6.58 -11.06 -8.22
CA CYS A 92 7.13 -11.58 -6.96
C CYS A 92 7.35 -13.10 -7.00
N HIS A 93 7.03 -13.77 -8.12
CA HIS A 93 7.04 -15.22 -8.28
C HIS A 93 6.09 -15.98 -7.32
N ALA A 94 6.21 -17.30 -7.29
CA ALA A 94 5.45 -18.14 -6.37
C ALA A 94 5.95 -17.95 -4.92
N GLY A 95 5.01 -18.00 -3.97
CA GLY A 95 5.36 -17.94 -2.54
C GLY A 95 5.45 -16.52 -1.96
N PHE A 96 5.01 -15.49 -2.68
CA PHE A 96 4.87 -14.16 -2.08
C PHE A 96 3.87 -14.18 -0.91
N ARG A 97 4.11 -13.35 0.06
CA ARG A 97 3.29 -13.25 1.28
C ARG A 97 3.09 -11.79 1.69
N LEU A 98 2.10 -11.56 2.51
CA LEU A 98 1.95 -10.27 3.18
C LEU A 98 3.10 -10.11 4.19
N ASP A 99 3.85 -9.03 4.06
CA ASP A 99 4.98 -8.72 4.92
C ASP A 99 4.51 -8.05 6.23
N HIS A 100 3.62 -7.08 6.11
CA HIS A 100 3.02 -6.38 7.26
C HIS A 100 1.57 -5.98 6.96
N GLY A 101 0.80 -5.73 8.00
CA GLY A 101 -0.60 -5.33 7.88
C GLY A 101 -0.74 -3.99 7.16
N PRO A 102 -1.71 -3.87 6.24
CA PRO A 102 -2.00 -2.60 5.60
C PRO A 102 -2.58 -1.59 6.59
N MET A 103 -2.35 -0.31 6.31
CA MET A 103 -2.89 0.80 7.06
C MET A 103 -3.30 1.92 6.11
N PHE A 104 -4.24 2.75 6.51
CA PHE A 104 -4.48 4.01 5.83
C PHE A 104 -3.51 5.07 6.35
N ILE A 105 -2.95 5.82 5.42
CA ILE A 105 -2.21 7.05 5.70
C ILE A 105 -3.09 8.19 5.20
N VAL A 106 -3.56 9.00 6.13
CA VAL A 106 -4.46 10.12 5.83
C VAL A 106 -3.61 11.36 5.63
N SER A 107 -3.57 11.85 4.42
CA SER A 107 -2.83 13.07 4.09
C SER A 107 -3.79 14.23 3.91
N VAL A 108 -3.54 15.29 4.64
CA VAL A 108 -4.22 16.58 4.46
C VAL A 108 -3.23 17.58 3.86
N LYS A 109 -3.74 18.73 3.41
CA LYS A 109 -2.87 19.80 2.92
C LYS A 109 -1.81 20.14 3.98
N ARG A 110 -0.53 20.17 3.57
CA ARG A 110 0.64 20.40 4.42
C ARG A 110 1.03 19.24 5.34
N THR A 111 0.59 18.02 5.05
CA THR A 111 1.18 16.84 5.68
C THR A 111 2.52 16.53 5.02
N ALA A 112 3.52 16.14 5.81
CA ALA A 112 4.79 15.67 5.28
C ALA A 112 4.59 14.45 4.37
N GLY A 113 5.32 14.42 3.27
CA GLY A 113 5.42 13.25 2.42
C GLY A 113 6.18 12.11 3.10
N HIS A 114 6.58 11.16 2.32
CA HIS A 114 7.50 10.11 2.73
C HIS A 114 8.75 10.17 1.87
N THR A 115 9.90 9.92 2.48
CA THR A 115 11.13 9.74 1.73
C THR A 115 10.99 8.59 0.74
N MET A 116 11.60 8.73 -0.42
CA MET A 116 11.73 7.60 -1.33
C MET A 116 12.45 6.48 -0.60
N HIS A 117 11.85 5.32 -0.56
CA HIS A 117 12.40 4.14 0.11
C HIS A 117 12.11 2.89 -0.73
N GLY A 118 12.88 1.86 -0.53
CA GLY A 118 12.71 0.59 -1.23
C GLY A 118 13.47 -0.52 -0.52
N ASN A 119 13.33 -1.72 -1.04
CA ASN A 119 14.14 -2.85 -0.62
C ASN A 119 15.59 -2.63 -1.09
N GLY A 120 16.55 -2.92 -0.21
CA GLY A 120 17.97 -2.64 -0.47
C GLY A 120 18.52 -1.47 0.36
N GLU A 121 17.73 -0.99 1.31
CA GLU A 121 18.26 -0.07 2.32
C GLU A 121 19.39 -0.75 3.11
N PRO A 122 20.43 -0.01 3.52
CA PRO A 122 21.61 -0.58 4.20
C PRO A 122 21.30 -1.44 5.42
N HIS A 123 20.19 -1.15 6.11
CA HIS A 123 19.76 -1.91 7.29
C HIS A 123 18.97 -3.20 6.97
N ARG A 124 18.67 -3.43 5.68
CA ARG A 124 18.00 -4.64 5.18
C ARG A 124 18.74 -5.24 3.97
N PRO A 125 20.02 -5.58 4.10
CA PRO A 125 20.86 -6.00 2.96
C PRO A 125 20.43 -7.33 2.35
N HIS A 126 19.60 -8.11 3.04
CA HIS A 126 19.07 -9.39 2.57
C HIS A 126 17.82 -9.24 1.69
N VAL A 127 17.29 -8.04 1.56
CA VAL A 127 16.14 -7.75 0.70
C VAL A 127 16.65 -6.96 -0.50
N ALA A 128 16.99 -7.65 -1.57
CA ALA A 128 17.47 -7.05 -2.80
C ALA A 128 16.56 -7.43 -3.97
N TYR A 129 16.40 -6.52 -4.92
CA TYR A 129 15.83 -6.85 -6.21
C TYR A 129 16.86 -7.68 -7.00
N ALA A 130 16.52 -8.94 -7.25
CA ALA A 130 17.28 -9.75 -8.20
C ALA A 130 16.58 -9.66 -9.57
N HIS A 131 17.18 -9.00 -10.53
CA HIS A 131 16.83 -9.18 -11.93
C HIS A 131 17.25 -10.58 -12.34
N GLN A 132 16.28 -11.48 -12.52
CA GLN A 132 16.53 -12.70 -13.25
C GLN A 132 16.32 -12.39 -14.74
N HIS A 133 17.40 -12.40 -15.49
CA HIS A 133 17.40 -12.37 -16.94
C HIS A 133 16.84 -13.67 -17.51
#